data_324a0207cab98a64186a6ec13d8cabc8
#
_entry.id   324a0207cab98a64186a6ec13d8cabc8
#
_cell.length_a   1.000
_cell.length_b   1.000
_cell.length_c   1.000
_cell.angle_alpha   90.00
_cell.angle_beta   90.00
_cell.angle_gamma   90.00
#
_symmetry.space_group_name_H-M   'P 1'
#
loop_
_entity.id
_entity.type
_entity.pdbx_description
1 polymer ?
#
loop_
_entity_poly.entity_id
_entity_poly.type
_entity_poly.pdbx_seq_one_letter_code
_entity_poly.pdbx_strand_id
1 'polypeptide(L)'
;MKHYFVDTNVVIDMLADREGYADAACELFDAAGRGEVHLSICALSYSTIYYILRKYAGKENAISSLRDLTDYVSILPVDAEVIRKALYSEFSDYEDAIQHYAALQDASVEGIITRNIEDYRYSDIPVLLPTEFHK
;
A
#
# COMPACT_ATOMS: atom_id res chain seq x y z
N MET A 1 -4.15 18.42 -0.44
CA MET A 1 -4.37 17.16 0.28
C MET A 1 -3.13 16.29 0.18
N LYS A 2 -2.68 15.75 1.29
CA LYS A 2 -1.51 14.86 1.30
C LYS A 2 -1.79 13.58 0.54
N HIS A 3 -0.81 13.08 -0.18
CA HIS A 3 -0.91 11.85 -0.96
C HIS A 3 0.17 10.87 -0.50
N TYR A 4 -0.27 9.70 -0.01
CA TYR A 4 0.62 8.65 0.48
C TYR A 4 0.43 7.36 -0.29
N PHE A 5 1.54 6.67 -0.53
CA PHE A 5 1.52 5.29 -1.02
C PHE A 5 1.42 4.35 0.17
N VAL A 6 0.59 3.31 0.08
CA VAL A 6 0.36 2.37 1.18
C VAL A 6 0.92 1.00 0.84
N ASP A 7 1.80 0.49 1.71
CA ASP A 7 2.36 -0.85 1.62
C ASP A 7 1.24 -1.90 1.67
N THR A 8 1.39 -2.95 0.87
CA THR A 8 0.45 -4.07 0.78
C THR A 8 0.04 -4.62 2.14
N ASN A 9 0.99 -4.78 3.08
CA ASN A 9 0.70 -5.32 4.40
C ASN A 9 -0.25 -4.45 5.21
N VAL A 10 -0.19 -3.12 5.07
CA VAL A 10 -1.11 -2.22 5.76
C VAL A 10 -2.53 -2.39 5.21
N VAL A 11 -2.67 -2.58 3.90
CA VAL A 11 -3.98 -2.85 3.30
C VAL A 11 -4.56 -4.16 3.84
N ILE A 12 -3.73 -5.20 3.90
CA ILE A 12 -4.16 -6.51 4.42
C ILE A 12 -4.52 -6.41 5.90
N ASP A 13 -3.77 -5.65 6.69
CA ASP A 13 -4.06 -5.43 8.11
C ASP A 13 -5.49 -4.91 8.29
N MET A 14 -5.91 -3.98 7.44
CA MET A 14 -7.27 -3.44 7.47
C MET A 14 -8.31 -4.45 6.99
N LEU A 15 -8.08 -5.06 5.82
CA LEU A 15 -9.07 -5.94 5.20
C LEU A 15 -9.23 -7.28 5.92
N ALA A 16 -8.17 -7.81 6.53
CA ALA A 16 -8.18 -9.07 7.26
C ALA A 16 -8.31 -8.89 8.77
N ASP A 17 -8.51 -7.65 9.24
CA ASP A 17 -8.69 -7.31 10.65
C ASP A 17 -7.58 -7.90 11.53
N ARG A 18 -6.32 -7.70 11.13
CA ARG A 18 -5.17 -8.28 11.86
C ARG A 18 -5.00 -7.65 13.22
N GLU A 19 -5.00 -8.50 14.26
CA GLU A 19 -4.85 -8.06 15.64
C GLU A 19 -3.56 -7.25 15.84
N GLY A 20 -3.69 -6.10 16.50
CA GLY A 20 -2.58 -5.21 16.81
C GLY A 20 -2.26 -4.20 15.71
N TYR A 21 -2.75 -4.41 14.47
CA TYR A 21 -2.43 -3.55 13.32
C TYR A 21 -3.66 -2.96 12.64
N ALA A 22 -4.80 -3.62 12.78
CA ALA A 22 -6.01 -3.23 12.07
C ALA A 22 -6.51 -1.83 12.43
N ASP A 23 -6.44 -1.45 13.70
CA ASP A 23 -6.98 -0.15 14.13
C ASP A 23 -6.30 1.02 13.45
N ALA A 24 -4.97 1.02 13.41
CA ALA A 24 -4.21 2.08 12.76
C ALA A 24 -4.46 2.10 11.24
N ALA A 25 -4.50 0.92 10.62
CA ALA A 25 -4.79 0.80 9.20
C ALA A 25 -6.20 1.30 8.88
N CYS A 26 -7.20 0.92 9.67
CA CYS A 26 -8.58 1.38 9.48
C CYS A 26 -8.69 2.90 9.60
N GLU A 27 -8.01 3.50 10.56
CA GLU A 27 -8.04 4.96 10.72
C GLU A 27 -7.48 5.68 9.50
N LEU A 28 -6.41 5.16 8.91
CA LEU A 28 -5.83 5.70 7.69
C LEU A 28 -6.84 5.65 6.53
N PHE A 29 -7.49 4.51 6.32
CA PHE A 29 -8.47 4.35 5.24
C PHE A 29 -9.75 5.14 5.51
N ASP A 30 -10.16 5.27 6.77
CA ASP A 30 -11.29 6.13 7.15
C ASP A 30 -10.99 7.60 6.81
N ALA A 31 -9.77 8.06 7.06
CA ALA A 31 -9.36 9.41 6.69
C ALA A 31 -9.44 9.61 5.17
N ALA A 32 -9.05 8.60 4.39
CA ALA A 32 -9.19 8.64 2.94
C ALA A 32 -10.66 8.70 2.52
N GLY A 33 -11.51 7.92 3.17
CA GLY A 33 -12.96 7.92 2.91
C GLY A 33 -13.62 9.26 3.23
N ARG A 34 -13.08 10.00 4.19
CA ARG A 34 -13.55 11.34 4.53
C ARG A 34 -12.95 12.43 3.64
N GLY A 35 -12.11 12.07 2.68
CA GLY A 35 -11.46 13.03 1.79
C GLY A 35 -10.35 13.85 2.45
N GLU A 36 -9.80 13.36 3.55
CA GLU A 36 -8.75 14.08 4.30
C GLU A 36 -7.34 13.80 3.78
N VAL A 37 -7.12 12.62 3.20
CA VAL A 37 -5.87 12.21 2.56
C VAL A 37 -6.18 11.47 1.27
N HIS A 38 -5.22 11.48 0.33
CA HIS A 38 -5.28 10.65 -0.87
C HIS A 38 -4.32 9.47 -0.69
N LEU A 39 -4.80 8.27 -0.95
CA LEU A 39 -3.99 7.06 -0.84
C LEU A 39 -3.83 6.39 -2.20
N SER A 40 -2.66 5.82 -2.44
CA SER A 40 -2.37 5.00 -3.62
C SER A 40 -1.78 3.68 -3.20
N ILE A 41 -2.08 2.64 -3.96
CA ILE A 41 -1.45 1.33 -3.81
C ILE A 41 -0.95 0.84 -5.17
N CYS A 42 -0.04 -0.12 -5.13
CA CYS A 42 0.56 -0.70 -6.32
C CYS A 42 -0.42 -1.68 -6.99
N ALA A 43 -0.49 -1.67 -8.31
CA ALA A 43 -1.32 -2.60 -9.07
C ALA A 43 -1.05 -4.06 -8.71
N LEU A 44 0.23 -4.41 -8.51
CA LEU A 44 0.63 -5.77 -8.13
C LEU A 44 0.08 -6.18 -6.77
N SER A 45 -0.13 -5.22 -5.86
CA SER A 45 -0.68 -5.49 -4.53
C SER A 45 -2.06 -6.13 -4.58
N TYR A 46 -2.86 -5.80 -5.58
CA TYR A 46 -4.20 -6.41 -5.75
C TYR A 46 -4.12 -7.92 -5.89
N SER A 47 -3.12 -8.44 -6.62
CA SER A 47 -2.94 -9.88 -6.76
C SER A 47 -2.58 -10.53 -5.42
N THR A 48 -1.64 -9.94 -4.69
CA THR A 48 -1.22 -10.45 -3.38
C THR A 48 -2.36 -10.43 -2.37
N ILE A 49 -3.09 -9.31 -2.31
CA ILE A 49 -4.23 -9.15 -1.41
C ILE A 49 -5.31 -10.18 -1.72
N TYR A 50 -5.62 -10.37 -3.01
CA TYR A 50 -6.62 -11.37 -3.43
C TYR A 50 -6.28 -12.76 -2.91
N TYR A 51 -5.05 -13.23 -3.12
CA TYR A 51 -4.65 -14.58 -2.69
C TYR A 51 -4.73 -14.75 -1.18
N ILE A 52 -4.42 -13.73 -0.41
CA ILE A 52 -4.51 -13.78 1.04
C ILE A 52 -5.97 -13.78 1.50
N LEU A 53 -6.77 -12.84 1.01
CA LEU A 53 -8.18 -12.73 1.40
C LEU A 53 -8.99 -13.95 0.99
N ARG A 54 -8.68 -14.54 -0.15
CA ARG A 54 -9.39 -15.74 -0.62
C ARG A 54 -9.30 -16.89 0.38
N LYS A 55 -8.16 -17.02 1.06
CA LYS A 55 -7.97 -18.07 2.08
C LYS A 55 -8.85 -17.85 3.30
N TYR A 56 -9.12 -16.61 3.67
CA TYR A 56 -9.90 -16.28 4.87
C TYR A 56 -11.40 -16.19 4.62
N ALA A 57 -11.78 -15.63 3.49
CA ALA A 57 -13.17 -15.21 3.27
C ALA A 57 -13.82 -15.80 2.02
N GLY A 58 -13.07 -16.55 1.21
CA GLY A 58 -13.53 -17.09 -0.06
C GLY A 58 -13.40 -16.10 -1.21
N LYS A 59 -13.51 -16.63 -2.43
CA LYS A 59 -13.28 -15.88 -3.67
C LYS A 59 -14.22 -14.68 -3.85
N GLU A 60 -15.52 -14.88 -3.62
CA GLU A 60 -16.51 -13.83 -3.86
C GLU A 60 -16.33 -12.66 -2.91
N ASN A 61 -16.07 -12.95 -1.63
CA ASN A 61 -15.84 -11.90 -0.63
C ASN A 61 -14.52 -11.17 -0.89
N ALA A 62 -13.49 -11.89 -1.34
CA ALA A 62 -12.20 -11.26 -1.70
C ALA A 62 -12.38 -10.27 -2.84
N ILE A 63 -13.09 -10.65 -3.90
CA ILE A 63 -13.37 -9.76 -5.04
C ILE A 63 -14.20 -8.55 -4.60
N SER A 64 -15.23 -8.77 -3.78
CA SER A 64 -16.07 -7.69 -3.27
C SER A 64 -15.25 -6.68 -2.46
N SER A 65 -14.36 -7.16 -1.57
CA SER A 65 -13.48 -6.31 -0.78
C SER A 65 -12.53 -5.49 -1.67
N LEU A 66 -12.01 -6.09 -2.72
CA LEU A 66 -11.12 -5.40 -3.65
C LEU A 66 -11.85 -4.33 -4.47
N ARG A 67 -13.11 -4.59 -4.85
CA ARG A 67 -13.94 -3.58 -5.51
C ARG A 67 -14.16 -2.38 -4.59
N ASP A 68 -14.52 -2.63 -3.34
CA ASP A 68 -14.71 -1.57 -2.36
C ASP A 68 -13.43 -0.76 -2.15
N LEU A 69 -12.29 -1.43 -2.10
CA LEU A 69 -10.99 -0.78 -1.94
C LEU A 69 -10.73 0.25 -3.05
N THR A 70 -11.13 -0.03 -4.29
CA THR A 70 -10.90 0.91 -5.40
C THR A 70 -11.61 2.24 -5.23
N ASP A 71 -12.64 2.31 -4.37
CA ASP A 71 -13.33 3.57 -4.08
C ASP A 71 -12.52 4.49 -3.15
N TYR A 72 -11.51 3.95 -2.48
CA TYR A 72 -10.71 4.67 -1.49
C TYR A 72 -9.31 5.00 -1.96
N VAL A 73 -8.81 4.37 -3.00
CA VAL A 73 -7.40 4.48 -3.41
C VAL A 73 -7.26 4.67 -4.91
N SER A 74 -6.13 5.24 -5.30
CA SER A 74 -5.65 5.21 -6.68
C SER A 74 -4.72 4.01 -6.86
N ILE A 75 -4.73 3.43 -8.05
CA ILE A 75 -3.89 2.27 -8.36
C ILE A 75 -2.72 2.76 -9.22
N LEU A 76 -1.49 2.59 -8.73
CA LEU A 76 -0.30 2.96 -9.47
C LEU A 76 0.19 1.76 -10.30
N PRO A 77 0.54 1.98 -11.57
CA PRO A 77 0.96 0.90 -12.45
C PRO A 77 2.33 0.34 -12.09
N VAL A 78 2.56 -0.91 -12.50
CA VAL A 78 3.87 -1.55 -12.47
C VAL A 78 4.22 -1.88 -13.91
N ASP A 79 5.08 -1.08 -14.49
CA ASP A 79 5.54 -1.24 -15.86
C ASP A 79 6.96 -1.85 -15.90
N ALA A 80 7.51 -1.98 -17.10
CA ALA A 80 8.85 -2.55 -17.27
C ALA A 80 9.93 -1.73 -16.55
N GLU A 81 9.80 -0.42 -16.50
CA GLU A 81 10.76 0.47 -15.84
C GLU A 81 10.79 0.22 -14.34
N VAL A 82 9.63 0.07 -13.70
CA VAL A 82 9.53 -0.26 -12.28
C VAL A 82 10.24 -1.59 -11.99
N ILE A 83 9.97 -2.60 -12.81
CA ILE A 83 10.58 -3.92 -12.64
C ILE A 83 12.10 -3.85 -12.77
N ARG A 84 12.62 -3.15 -13.77
CA ARG A 84 14.07 -3.02 -13.96
C ARG A 84 14.72 -2.32 -12.77
N LYS A 85 14.15 -1.22 -12.29
CA LYS A 85 14.67 -0.50 -11.13
C LYS A 85 14.67 -1.37 -9.88
N ALA A 86 13.59 -2.11 -9.66
CA ALA A 86 13.49 -3.00 -8.50
C ALA A 86 14.55 -4.10 -8.52
N LEU A 87 14.79 -4.69 -9.69
CA LEU A 87 15.77 -5.78 -9.85
C LEU A 87 17.21 -5.35 -9.56
N TYR A 88 17.54 -4.09 -9.80
CA TYR A 88 18.90 -3.55 -9.61
C TYR A 88 19.00 -2.67 -8.35
N SER A 89 17.97 -2.68 -7.50
CA SER A 89 17.97 -1.88 -6.28
C SER A 89 18.72 -2.56 -5.13
N GLU A 90 18.97 -1.79 -4.07
CA GLU A 90 19.56 -2.30 -2.85
C GLU A 90 18.51 -2.83 -1.85
N PHE A 91 17.22 -2.76 -2.17
CA PHE A 91 16.18 -3.31 -1.32
C PHE A 91 16.38 -4.81 -1.11
N SER A 92 16.27 -5.25 0.15
CA SER A 92 16.39 -6.66 0.49
C SER A 92 15.18 -7.49 0.07
N ASP A 93 14.01 -6.86 -0.01
CA ASP A 93 12.77 -7.51 -0.45
C ASP A 93 12.36 -6.97 -1.81
N TYR A 94 12.19 -7.87 -2.77
CA TYR A 94 11.87 -7.50 -4.15
C TYR A 94 10.48 -6.85 -4.28
N GLU A 95 9.48 -7.35 -3.55
CA GLU A 95 8.14 -6.76 -3.59
C GLU A 95 8.13 -5.34 -3.04
N ASP A 96 8.89 -5.09 -1.97
CA ASP A 96 9.04 -3.75 -1.40
C ASP A 96 9.72 -2.81 -2.40
N ALA A 97 10.71 -3.32 -3.13
CA ALA A 97 11.37 -2.55 -4.18
C ALA A 97 10.38 -2.17 -5.30
N ILE A 98 9.53 -3.09 -5.74
CA ILE A 98 8.51 -2.82 -6.74
C ILE A 98 7.56 -1.72 -6.24
N GLN A 99 7.09 -1.84 -5.00
CA GLN A 99 6.21 -0.85 -4.40
C GLN A 99 6.87 0.54 -4.35
N HIS A 100 8.13 0.59 -3.93
CA HIS A 100 8.88 1.84 -3.87
C HIS A 100 8.97 2.52 -5.23
N TYR A 101 9.38 1.80 -6.26
CA TYR A 101 9.54 2.39 -7.59
C TYR A 101 8.21 2.69 -8.28
N ALA A 102 7.16 1.95 -7.96
CA ALA A 102 5.81 2.30 -8.40
C ALA A 102 5.37 3.63 -7.78
N ALA A 103 5.62 3.81 -6.48
CA ALA A 103 5.29 5.05 -5.78
C ALA A 103 6.03 6.26 -6.37
N LEU A 104 7.30 6.09 -6.73
CA LEU A 104 8.11 7.19 -7.28
C LEU A 104 7.63 7.68 -8.65
N GLN A 105 6.86 6.90 -9.38
CA GLN A 105 6.33 7.33 -10.68
C GLN A 105 5.30 8.44 -10.57
N ASP A 106 4.64 8.57 -9.43
CA ASP A 106 3.70 9.65 -9.20
C ASP A 106 4.37 10.71 -8.32
N ALA A 107 4.72 11.83 -8.93
CA ALA A 107 5.43 12.92 -8.24
C ALA A 107 4.62 13.53 -7.09
N SER A 108 3.30 13.32 -7.05
CA SER A 108 2.47 13.83 -5.96
C SER A 108 2.53 12.97 -4.69
N VAL A 109 3.09 11.76 -4.77
CA VAL A 109 3.24 10.90 -3.60
C VAL A 109 4.31 11.49 -2.68
N GLU A 110 3.92 11.79 -1.46
CA GLU A 110 4.76 12.47 -0.46
C GLU A 110 5.47 11.51 0.48
N GLY A 111 5.03 10.26 0.55
CA GLY A 111 5.63 9.28 1.44
C GLY A 111 5.01 7.91 1.28
N ILE A 112 5.67 6.92 1.86
CA ILE A 112 5.22 5.53 1.91
C ILE A 112 4.78 5.22 3.33
N ILE A 113 3.57 4.67 3.48
CA ILE A 113 3.07 4.22 4.78
C ILE A 113 3.26 2.71 4.86
N THR A 114 4.01 2.28 5.86
CA THR A 114 4.32 0.89 6.13
C THR A 114 4.48 0.67 7.63
N ARG A 115 4.28 -0.56 8.10
CA ARG A 115 4.61 -0.89 9.49
C ARG A 115 6.04 -1.41 9.65
N ASN A 116 6.77 -1.61 8.54
CA ASN A 116 8.14 -2.11 8.52
C ASN A 116 9.08 -1.07 7.90
N ILE A 117 9.32 0.02 8.63
CA ILE A 117 10.14 1.14 8.16
C ILE A 117 11.53 0.69 7.72
N GLU A 118 12.13 -0.25 8.44
CA GLU A 118 13.47 -0.74 8.13
C GLU A 118 13.57 -1.38 6.74
N ASP A 119 12.50 -2.01 6.26
CA ASP A 119 12.47 -2.62 4.94
C ASP A 119 12.55 -1.58 3.81
N TYR A 120 12.23 -0.33 4.12
CA TYR A 120 12.26 0.79 3.18
C TYR A 120 13.41 1.77 3.46
N ARG A 121 14.46 1.34 4.16
CA ARG A 121 15.58 2.24 4.54
C ARG A 121 16.31 2.86 3.35
N TYR A 122 16.19 2.28 2.17
CA TYR A 122 16.77 2.83 0.93
C TYR A 122 15.79 3.71 0.14
N SER A 123 14.65 4.06 0.73
CA SER A 123 13.64 4.86 0.06
C SER A 123 14.14 6.27 -0.27
N ASP A 124 13.80 6.75 -1.46
CA ASP A 124 14.07 8.12 -1.91
C ASP A 124 13.03 9.13 -1.38
N ILE A 125 11.96 8.66 -0.75
CA ILE A 125 10.91 9.50 -0.18
C ILE A 125 10.67 9.11 1.28
N PRO A 126 10.03 9.99 2.08
CA PRO A 126 9.74 9.70 3.49
C PRO A 126 8.96 8.40 3.69
N VAL A 127 9.26 7.70 4.78
CA VAL A 127 8.60 6.45 5.17
C VAL A 127 7.99 6.64 6.55
N LEU A 128 6.70 6.33 6.69
CA LEU A 128 5.92 6.60 7.89
C LEU A 128 5.18 5.35 8.35
N LEU A 129 4.99 5.24 9.67
CA LEU A 129 4.07 4.26 10.24
C LEU A 129 2.61 4.71 9.98
N PRO A 130 1.65 3.77 9.97
CA PRO A 130 0.24 4.13 9.81
C PRO A 130 -0.29 5.12 10.86
N THR A 131 0.38 5.23 12.01
CA THR A 131 0.01 6.15 13.08
C THR A 131 0.64 7.54 12.93
N GLU A 132 1.53 7.72 11.96
CA GLU A 132 2.33 8.95 11.82
C GLU A 132 1.89 9.83 10.65
N PHE A 133 0.88 9.44 9.90
CA PHE A 133 0.46 10.22 8.74
C PHE A 133 -0.14 11.58 9.13
N HIS A 134 0.00 12.55 8.22
CA HIS A 134 -0.57 13.90 8.37
C HIS A 134 -1.70 14.09 7.37
N LYS A 135 -2.76 14.72 7.83
CA LYS A 135 -3.91 15.07 6.97
C LYS A 135 -3.67 16.36 6.18
#